data_19e768dc4ec9d260f4434a08ac64d3fa
#
_entry.id   19e768dc4ec9d260f4434a08ac64d3fa
#
_cell.length_a   1.000
_cell.length_b   1.000
_cell.length_c   1.000
_cell.angle_alpha   90.00
_cell.angle_beta   90.00
_cell.angle_gamma   90.00
#
_symmetry.space_group_name_H-M   'P 1'
#
loop_
_entity.id
_entity.type
_entity.pdbx_description
1 polymer ?
#
loop_
_entity_poly.entity_id
_entity_poly.type
_entity_poly.pdbx_seq_one_letter_code
_entity_poly.pdbx_strand_id
1 'polypeptide(L)'
;MYKRQCLYRDESNGSTTHEYYCKLPFDIANREVIILDPMLATGGSAVKAINIVKKAGAKQIKFMCIVTCPQGLKAVQDAHPDVDIITGAIDEGLNENLYIVPGIGDCGDRLFGTK
;
A
#
# COMPACT_ATOMS: atom_id res chain seq x y z
N MET A 1 -4.16 18.98 4.85
CA MET A 1 -3.73 17.60 4.49
C MET A 1 -3.58 16.79 5.77
N TYR A 2 -4.27 15.66 5.89
CA TYR A 2 -4.14 14.75 7.04
C TYR A 2 -3.23 13.60 6.66
N LYS A 3 -2.15 13.38 7.44
CA LYS A 3 -1.26 12.22 7.30
C LYS A 3 -1.54 11.27 8.45
N ARG A 4 -1.77 9.99 8.15
CA ARG A 4 -2.03 8.94 9.14
C ARG A 4 -1.39 7.64 8.70
N GLN A 5 -0.73 6.97 9.62
CA GLN A 5 -0.25 5.60 9.44
C GLN A 5 -1.17 4.67 10.23
N CYS A 6 -1.74 3.68 9.57
CA CYS A 6 -2.80 2.84 10.14
C CYS A 6 -2.42 1.37 10.28
N LEU A 7 -1.38 0.92 9.58
CA LEU A 7 -1.03 -0.48 9.46
C LEU A 7 0.42 -0.73 9.86
N TYR A 8 0.68 -1.87 10.50
CA TYR A 8 2.02 -2.44 10.61
C TYR A 8 1.98 -3.92 10.21
N ARG A 9 3.13 -4.44 9.81
CA ARG A 9 3.29 -5.84 9.47
C ARG A 9 3.94 -6.58 10.64
N ASP A 10 3.34 -7.66 11.08
CA ASP A 10 3.93 -8.55 12.08
C ASP A 10 4.63 -9.72 11.35
N GLU A 11 5.95 -9.69 11.33
CA GLU A 11 6.76 -10.70 10.65
C GLU A 11 6.86 -12.01 11.46
N SER A 12 6.59 -11.96 12.77
CA SER A 12 6.66 -13.13 13.64
C SER A 12 5.55 -14.15 13.39
N ASN A 13 4.43 -13.74 12.78
CA ASN A 13 3.24 -14.55 12.52
C ASN A 13 2.88 -14.64 11.01
N GLY A 14 3.87 -14.83 10.14
CA GLY A 14 3.64 -15.06 8.72
C GLY A 14 3.22 -13.81 7.93
N SER A 15 3.81 -12.67 8.24
CA SER A 15 3.56 -11.39 7.54
C SER A 15 2.11 -10.89 7.59
N THR A 16 1.42 -11.11 8.71
CA THR A 16 0.06 -10.61 8.89
C THR A 16 0.06 -9.11 9.10
N THR A 17 -0.77 -8.39 8.34
CA THR A 17 -0.93 -6.94 8.48
C THR A 17 -1.98 -6.62 9.55
N HIS A 18 -1.62 -5.85 10.55
CA HIS A 18 -2.50 -5.43 11.64
C HIS A 18 -2.85 -3.96 11.54
N GLU A 19 -4.14 -3.65 11.77
CA GLU A 19 -4.60 -2.29 11.98
C GLU A 19 -4.42 -1.93 13.45
N TYR A 20 -3.64 -0.88 13.74
CA TYR A 20 -3.47 -0.40 15.12
C TYR A 20 -3.99 1.01 15.34
N TYR A 21 -4.24 1.75 14.27
CA TYR A 21 -4.72 3.12 14.35
C TYR A 21 -5.47 3.52 13.08
N CYS A 22 -6.72 3.92 13.23
CA CYS A 22 -7.50 4.48 12.14
C CYS A 22 -8.27 5.70 12.63
N LYS A 23 -7.78 6.91 12.31
CA LYS A 23 -8.48 8.17 12.59
C LYS A 23 -8.54 8.99 11.32
N LEU A 24 -9.68 8.95 10.66
CA LEU A 24 -9.97 9.62 9.40
C LEU A 24 -10.92 10.81 9.61
N PRO A 25 -10.91 11.81 8.71
CA PRO A 25 -11.87 12.91 8.77
C PRO A 25 -13.31 12.40 8.68
N PHE A 26 -14.23 13.03 9.43
CA PHE A 26 -15.65 12.66 9.39
C PHE A 26 -16.30 12.91 8.01
N ASP A 27 -15.75 13.85 7.24
CA ASP A 27 -16.20 14.24 5.90
C ASP A 27 -15.43 13.54 4.76
N ILE A 28 -14.79 12.40 5.04
CA ILE A 28 -13.95 11.65 4.09
C ILE A 28 -14.68 11.31 2.78
N ALA A 29 -16.00 11.14 2.84
CA ALA A 29 -16.81 10.85 1.66
C ALA A 29 -16.79 11.98 0.60
N ASN A 30 -16.47 13.21 1.02
CA ASN A 30 -16.38 14.40 0.17
C ASN A 30 -14.93 14.77 -0.18
N ARG A 31 -13.96 13.89 0.16
CA ARG A 31 -12.54 14.14 -0.06
C ARG A 31 -11.95 13.17 -1.06
N GLU A 32 -10.96 13.63 -1.80
CA GLU A 32 -10.04 12.75 -2.49
C GLU A 32 -9.04 12.18 -1.49
N VAL A 33 -8.93 10.86 -1.44
CA VAL A 33 -8.01 10.13 -0.56
C VAL A 33 -6.84 9.63 -1.38
N ILE A 34 -5.64 10.00 -0.99
CA ILE A 34 -4.40 9.49 -1.60
C ILE A 34 -3.72 8.58 -0.58
N ILE A 35 -3.60 7.31 -0.92
CA ILE A 35 -2.84 6.34 -0.15
C ILE A 35 -1.41 6.31 -0.69
N LEU A 36 -0.44 6.48 0.19
CA LEU A 36 0.98 6.50 -0.15
C LEU A 36 1.67 5.28 0.44
N ASP A 37 2.35 4.52 -0.41
CA ASP A 37 3.22 3.41 -0.01
C ASP A 37 4.45 3.43 -0.93
N PRO A 38 5.67 3.41 -0.44
CA PRO A 38 6.84 3.41 -1.31
C PRO A 38 6.90 2.21 -2.27
N MET A 39 6.40 1.05 -1.85
CA MET A 39 6.54 -0.19 -2.61
C MET A 39 5.25 -1.00 -2.63
N LEU A 40 4.70 -1.22 -3.83
CA LEU A 40 3.56 -2.10 -4.04
C LEU A 40 4.07 -3.47 -4.55
N ALA A 41 4.40 -4.36 -3.62
CA ALA A 41 4.95 -5.69 -3.92
C ALA A 41 3.84 -6.75 -4.12
N THR A 42 3.37 -7.37 -3.03
CA THR A 42 2.31 -8.39 -3.09
C THR A 42 0.90 -7.79 -3.17
N GLY A 43 0.73 -6.53 -2.79
CA GLY A 43 -0.56 -5.83 -2.76
C GLY A 43 -1.39 -6.02 -1.48
N GLY A 44 -1.03 -6.93 -0.59
CA GLY A 44 -1.84 -7.23 0.59
C GLY A 44 -2.09 -6.04 1.52
N SER A 45 -1.05 -5.27 1.84
CA SER A 45 -1.17 -4.05 2.66
C SER A 45 -1.97 -2.97 1.96
N ALA A 46 -1.77 -2.79 0.64
CA ALA A 46 -2.50 -1.82 -0.17
C ALA A 46 -4.00 -2.13 -0.21
N VAL A 47 -4.38 -3.37 -0.51
CA VAL A 47 -5.79 -3.82 -0.51
C VAL A 47 -6.42 -3.59 0.85
N LYS A 48 -5.73 -3.93 1.94
CA LYS A 48 -6.23 -3.71 3.30
C LYS A 48 -6.41 -2.23 3.62
N ALA A 49 -5.45 -1.37 3.27
CA ALA A 49 -5.55 0.07 3.46
C ALA A 49 -6.73 0.66 2.68
N ILE A 50 -6.93 0.25 1.43
CA ILE A 50 -8.06 0.67 0.61
C ILE A 50 -9.39 0.24 1.24
N ASN A 51 -9.47 -1.00 1.74
CA ASN A 51 -10.67 -1.48 2.44
C ASN A 51 -11.02 -0.62 3.67
N ILE A 52 -10.02 -0.22 4.46
CA ILE A 52 -10.22 0.62 5.65
C ILE A 52 -10.80 1.98 5.25
N VAL A 53 -10.22 2.65 4.26
CA VAL A 53 -10.71 3.97 3.85
C VAL A 53 -12.07 3.90 3.15
N LYS A 54 -12.37 2.83 2.40
CA LYS A 54 -13.70 2.59 1.83
C LYS A 54 -14.75 2.35 2.92
N LYS A 55 -14.43 1.57 3.95
CA LYS A 55 -15.30 1.39 5.12
C LYS A 55 -15.62 2.69 5.83
N ALA A 56 -14.67 3.63 5.87
CA ALA A 56 -14.88 4.96 6.44
C ALA A 56 -15.72 5.89 5.54
N GLY A 57 -16.06 5.46 4.32
CA GLY A 57 -16.93 6.19 3.40
C GLY A 57 -16.20 6.89 2.25
N ALA A 58 -14.89 6.71 2.07
CA ALA A 58 -14.15 7.29 0.96
C ALA A 58 -14.68 6.79 -0.39
N LYS A 59 -14.90 7.73 -1.32
CA LYS A 59 -15.45 7.44 -2.66
C LYS A 59 -14.41 7.63 -3.77
N GLN A 60 -13.48 8.55 -3.58
CA GLN A 60 -12.43 8.88 -4.53
C GLN A 60 -11.08 8.52 -3.91
N ILE A 61 -10.48 7.44 -4.40
CA ILE A 61 -9.25 6.89 -3.83
C ILE A 61 -8.21 6.75 -4.93
N LYS A 62 -7.01 7.25 -4.68
CA LYS A 62 -5.82 7.02 -5.48
C LYS A 62 -4.76 6.32 -4.63
N PHE A 63 -4.06 5.39 -5.23
CA PHE A 63 -2.90 4.75 -4.62
C PHE A 63 -1.64 5.19 -5.34
N MET A 64 -0.66 5.68 -4.62
CA MET A 64 0.61 6.13 -5.21
C MET A 64 1.78 5.40 -4.59
N CYS A 65 2.66 4.88 -5.42
CA CYS A 65 3.90 4.22 -5.00
C CYS A 65 5.09 4.66 -5.87
N ILE A 66 6.29 4.38 -5.40
CA ILE A 66 7.52 4.67 -6.15
C ILE A 66 7.77 3.54 -7.14
N VAL A 67 7.69 2.29 -6.68
CA VAL A 67 7.94 1.11 -7.49
C VAL A 67 6.89 0.03 -7.21
N THR A 68 6.53 -0.71 -8.24
CA THR A 68 5.61 -1.84 -8.17
C THR A 68 6.03 -2.94 -9.14
N CYS A 69 5.29 -4.03 -9.16
CA CYS A 69 5.44 -5.15 -10.08
C CYS A 69 4.07 -5.62 -10.56
N PRO A 70 3.98 -6.43 -11.64
CA PRO A 70 2.71 -6.93 -12.17
C PRO A 70 1.82 -7.62 -11.14
N GLN A 71 2.41 -8.35 -10.19
CA GLN A 71 1.67 -9.06 -9.14
C GLN A 71 0.95 -8.08 -8.20
N GLY A 72 1.63 -7.01 -7.76
CA GLY A 72 1.05 -5.99 -6.89
C GLY A 72 -0.06 -5.21 -7.57
N LEU A 73 0.17 -4.80 -8.82
CA LEU A 73 -0.86 -4.14 -9.64
C LEU A 73 -2.10 -5.00 -9.77
N LYS A 74 -1.92 -6.27 -10.18
CA LYS A 74 -3.02 -7.20 -10.34
C LYS A 74 -3.81 -7.40 -9.05
N ALA A 75 -3.14 -7.58 -7.93
CA ALA A 75 -3.80 -7.77 -6.63
C ALA A 75 -4.71 -6.58 -6.27
N VAL A 76 -4.25 -5.36 -6.48
CA VAL A 76 -5.07 -4.16 -6.19
C VAL A 76 -6.17 -3.97 -7.22
N GLN A 77 -5.90 -4.16 -8.51
CA GLN A 77 -6.90 -4.03 -9.58
C GLN A 77 -8.02 -5.07 -9.48
N ASP A 78 -7.70 -6.32 -9.14
CA ASP A 78 -8.70 -7.38 -8.95
C ASP A 78 -9.61 -7.09 -7.73
N ALA A 79 -9.05 -6.55 -6.65
CA ALA A 79 -9.82 -6.23 -5.43
C ALA A 79 -10.56 -4.89 -5.52
N HIS A 80 -9.98 -3.91 -6.19
CA HIS A 80 -10.45 -2.52 -6.25
C HIS A 80 -10.23 -1.93 -7.66
N PRO A 81 -11.02 -2.34 -8.67
CA PRO A 81 -10.87 -1.85 -10.04
C PRO A 81 -11.19 -0.35 -10.21
N ASP A 82 -11.83 0.26 -9.21
CA ASP A 82 -12.20 1.67 -9.14
C ASP A 82 -11.11 2.58 -8.55
N VAL A 83 -9.97 2.01 -8.15
CA VAL A 83 -8.86 2.77 -7.55
C VAL A 83 -7.78 3.03 -8.59
N ASP A 84 -7.46 4.30 -8.81
CA ASP A 84 -6.35 4.69 -9.67
C ASP A 84 -5.02 4.39 -9.00
N ILE A 85 -4.13 3.67 -9.70
CA ILE A 85 -2.77 3.40 -9.24
C ILE A 85 -1.80 4.28 -10.03
N ILE A 86 -0.99 5.05 -9.33
CA ILE A 86 0.06 5.91 -9.89
C ILE A 86 1.40 5.42 -9.36
N THR A 87 2.30 5.07 -10.25
CA THR A 87 3.63 4.55 -9.89
C THR A 87 4.74 5.22 -10.69
N GLY A 88 5.91 5.34 -10.08
CA GLY A 88 7.11 5.84 -10.75
C GLY A 88 7.74 4.81 -11.68
N ALA A 89 7.72 3.53 -11.31
CA ALA A 89 8.26 2.43 -12.10
C ALA A 89 7.48 1.13 -11.90
N ILE A 90 7.48 0.29 -12.92
CA ILE A 90 6.96 -1.09 -12.86
C ILE A 90 8.13 -2.00 -13.17
N ASP A 91 8.53 -2.79 -12.19
CA ASP A 91 9.63 -3.75 -12.28
C ASP A 91 9.15 -5.15 -12.68
N GLU A 92 10.08 -6.07 -12.91
CA GLU A 92 9.81 -7.37 -13.55
C GLU A 92 8.91 -8.29 -12.71
N GLY A 93 9.10 -8.31 -11.39
CA GLY A 93 8.33 -9.21 -10.52
C GLY A 93 8.83 -9.27 -9.09
N LEU A 94 8.53 -10.36 -8.40
CA LEU A 94 8.93 -10.64 -7.04
C LEU A 94 9.93 -11.80 -6.99
N ASN A 95 10.94 -11.69 -6.11
CA ASN A 95 11.83 -12.80 -5.80
C ASN A 95 11.21 -13.77 -4.76
N GLU A 96 11.97 -14.78 -4.35
CA GLU A 96 11.55 -15.80 -3.38
C GLU A 96 11.15 -15.21 -2.02
N ASN A 97 11.72 -14.06 -1.64
CA ASN A 97 11.43 -13.35 -0.40
C ASN A 97 10.36 -12.27 -0.56
N LEU A 98 9.64 -12.25 -1.69
CA LEU A 98 8.60 -11.27 -2.02
C LEU A 98 9.08 -9.83 -2.16
N TYR A 99 10.37 -9.62 -2.43
CA TYR A 99 10.91 -8.32 -2.80
C TYR A 99 10.79 -8.09 -4.30
N ILE A 100 10.51 -6.84 -4.67
CA ILE A 100 10.47 -6.41 -6.07
C ILE A 100 11.87 -6.50 -6.67
N VAL A 101 11.98 -7.09 -7.86
CA VAL A 101 13.24 -7.21 -8.60
C VAL A 101 13.10 -6.61 -10.00
N PRO A 102 14.09 -5.82 -10.43
CA PRO A 102 15.34 -5.41 -9.76
C PRO A 102 15.14 -4.60 -8.47
N GLY A 103 14.08 -3.77 -8.36
CA GLY A 103 13.61 -3.10 -7.16
C GLY A 103 14.67 -2.27 -6.41
N ILE A 104 14.35 -1.98 -5.14
CA ILE A 104 15.22 -1.22 -4.23
C ILE A 104 15.49 -1.94 -2.90
N GLY A 105 15.11 -3.21 -2.76
CA GLY A 105 15.14 -3.92 -1.49
C GLY A 105 14.06 -3.44 -0.53
N ASP A 106 14.34 -3.41 0.78
CA ASP A 106 13.45 -2.81 1.78
C ASP A 106 13.67 -1.29 1.87
N CYS A 107 12.62 -0.52 1.56
CA CYS A 107 12.69 0.94 1.57
C CYS A 107 12.93 1.50 2.98
N GLY A 108 12.32 0.90 4.00
CA GLY A 108 12.50 1.31 5.39
C GLY A 108 13.92 1.11 5.86
N ASP A 109 14.49 -0.06 5.61
CA ASP A 109 15.88 -0.37 5.96
C ASP A 109 16.87 0.58 5.28
N ARG A 110 16.63 0.89 4.01
CA ARG A 110 17.47 1.85 3.28
C ARG A 110 17.37 3.27 3.81
N LEU A 111 16.17 3.72 4.21
CA LEU A 111 15.96 5.06 4.74
C LEU A 111 16.54 5.23 6.15
N PHE A 112 16.43 4.20 6.98
CA PHE A 112 16.79 4.27 8.39
C PHE A 112 18.12 3.55 8.72
N GLY A 113 18.78 2.93 7.74
CA GLY A 113 20.04 2.21 7.95
C GLY A 113 19.88 0.95 8.82
N THR A 114 18.75 0.31 8.78
CA THR A 114 18.43 -0.93 9.47
C THR A 114 18.65 -2.16 8.58
N LYS A 115 18.50 -3.35 9.15
CA LYS A 115 18.60 -4.64 8.44
C LYS A 115 17.44 -5.54 8.80
#